data_2ebbd034cba05ef5caea7b5e781eb86a
#
_entry.id   2ebbd034cba05ef5caea7b5e781eb86a
#
_cell.length_a   1.000
_cell.length_b   1.000
_cell.length_c   1.000
_cell.angle_alpha   90.00
_cell.angle_beta   90.00
_cell.angle_gamma   90.00
#
_symmetry.space_group_name_H-M   'P 1'
#
loop_
_entity.id
_entity.type
_entity.pdbx_description
1 polymer ?
#
loop_
_entity_poly.entity_id
_entity_poly.type
_entity_poly.pdbx_seq_one_letter_code
_entity_poly.pdbx_strand_id
1 'polypeptide(L)'
;MSIAVLDENTINKIAAGEVIERPASIVKELLENAIDADSTAVPVEIRAGGTSLIRITDNGCGIPKEEVSLAFLRHATSKIKRAEDLSSVLSLGFRGEALASIAAVSRVELITKTSDSLTGSRYRIEGGAEAGLEEVGVPEGTTLLVRDLFYNTPARKKFLKQPATEGGYVQDFVEKIALSRPDISIRYLKGGSSVLHTSGNHNLKDIIYQIYGRELTANLIPVEVTQGPVQISGYICKPIVARSNRTCETYFINGRYIKNPLISKAIEEAYRPFLMKHKFPFTVLHLTIDTQSLDVNVHPAKMEVRFQNGDIIYQAVYHAVSEALHEKELIPEISLEKEGLSASQPKLPVRETPRMPEPFETKRLAQMVKEPESVYGARMASQIPEIPEPPKSQEPLKEPEVPKQSGFSAEPANAGQTERFQQPETFRQPESVKKTDMVKQPEPPKQMELFD
;
A
#
# COMPACT_ATOMS: atom_id res chain seq x y z
N MET A 1 15.39 41.24 18.30
CA MET A 1 14.20 40.55 17.75
C MET A 1 13.18 40.42 18.87
N SER A 2 11.93 40.84 18.67
CA SER A 2 10.86 40.68 19.66
C SER A 2 10.19 39.32 19.49
N ILE A 3 9.89 38.64 20.60
CA ILE A 3 9.09 37.39 20.60
C ILE A 3 7.64 37.83 20.41
N ALA A 4 6.95 37.21 19.46
CA ALA A 4 5.51 37.42 19.21
C ALA A 4 4.77 36.08 19.15
N VAL A 5 3.51 36.07 19.59
CA VAL A 5 2.61 34.93 19.43
C VAL A 5 2.16 34.87 17.97
N LEU A 6 2.29 33.71 17.35
CA LEU A 6 1.85 33.50 15.97
C LEU A 6 0.31 33.45 15.89
N ASP A 7 -0.22 33.80 14.72
CA ASP A 7 -1.64 33.62 14.44
C ASP A 7 -2.01 32.11 14.39
N GLU A 8 -3.25 31.79 14.68
CA GLU A 8 -3.75 30.42 14.79
C GLU A 8 -3.57 29.64 13.47
N ASN A 9 -3.75 30.29 12.31
CA ASN A 9 -3.58 29.67 11.00
C ASN A 9 -2.12 29.27 10.77
N THR A 10 -1.16 30.14 11.16
CA THR A 10 0.27 29.84 11.08
C THR A 10 0.63 28.71 12.04
N ILE A 11 0.13 28.70 13.29
CA ILE A 11 0.32 27.64 14.25
C ILE A 11 -0.21 26.31 13.67
N ASN A 12 -1.40 26.32 13.08
CA ASN A 12 -2.01 25.16 12.46
C ASN A 12 -1.21 24.61 11.29
N LYS A 13 -0.65 25.47 10.44
CA LYS A 13 0.23 25.07 9.34
C LYS A 13 1.57 24.49 9.82
N ILE A 14 2.15 25.01 10.89
CA ILE A 14 3.40 24.48 11.46
C ILE A 14 3.16 23.08 12.00
N ALA A 15 2.17 22.90 12.87
CA ALA A 15 1.86 21.62 13.47
C ALA A 15 1.36 20.57 12.45
N ALA A 16 0.59 21.01 11.43
CA ALA A 16 0.27 20.11 10.31
C ALA A 16 1.52 19.53 9.63
N GLY A 17 2.67 20.21 9.73
CA GLY A 17 3.91 19.72 9.16
C GLY A 17 4.59 18.60 9.93
N GLU A 18 4.28 18.46 11.17
CA GLU A 18 4.76 17.36 12.02
C GLU A 18 3.96 16.08 11.78
N VAL A 19 2.70 16.22 11.36
CA VAL A 19 1.78 15.10 11.12
C VAL A 19 1.74 14.70 9.64
N ILE A 20 1.65 15.70 8.75
CA ILE A 20 1.46 15.49 7.30
C ILE A 20 2.70 15.92 6.54
N GLU A 21 3.58 14.96 6.24
CA GLU A 21 4.78 15.17 5.43
C GLU A 21 4.52 14.95 3.94
N ARG A 22 3.63 14.01 3.58
CA ARG A 22 3.38 13.56 2.22
C ARG A 22 1.98 12.94 2.05
N PRO A 23 1.55 12.67 0.79
CA PRO A 23 0.27 12.03 0.51
C PRO A 23 0.04 10.70 1.25
N ALA A 24 1.08 9.86 1.38
CA ALA A 24 0.98 8.60 2.09
C ALA A 24 0.63 8.76 3.58
N SER A 25 1.06 9.87 4.23
CA SER A 25 0.67 10.17 5.62
C SER A 25 -0.84 10.40 5.75
N ILE A 26 -1.43 11.12 4.79
CA ILE A 26 -2.88 11.35 4.74
C ILE A 26 -3.64 10.04 4.55
N VAL A 27 -3.23 9.25 3.54
CA VAL A 27 -3.87 7.96 3.24
C VAL A 27 -3.81 7.04 4.45
N LYS A 28 -2.68 7.05 5.18
CA LYS A 28 -2.50 6.30 6.42
C LYS A 28 -3.55 6.68 7.45
N GLU A 29 -3.62 7.94 7.84
CA GLU A 29 -4.52 8.40 8.89
C GLU A 29 -6.00 8.18 8.51
N LEU A 30 -6.37 8.40 7.25
CA LEU A 30 -7.75 8.22 6.79
C LEU A 30 -8.14 6.73 6.70
N LEU A 31 -7.23 5.84 6.26
CA LEU A 31 -7.48 4.39 6.28
C LEU A 31 -7.58 3.85 7.70
N GLU A 32 -6.71 4.28 8.61
CA GLU A 32 -6.79 3.92 10.03
C GLU A 32 -8.13 4.37 10.64
N ASN A 33 -8.62 5.55 10.28
CA ASN A 33 -9.94 6.02 10.73
C ASN A 33 -11.10 5.20 10.15
N ALA A 34 -11.04 4.82 8.87
CA ALA A 34 -12.04 3.96 8.24
C ALA A 34 -12.08 2.57 8.91
N ILE A 35 -10.94 2.01 9.25
CA ILE A 35 -10.83 0.73 9.98
C ILE A 35 -11.42 0.86 11.40
N ASP A 36 -11.08 1.93 12.11
CA ASP A 36 -11.57 2.21 13.46
C ASP A 36 -13.10 2.53 13.49
N ALA A 37 -13.71 2.84 12.33
CA ALA A 37 -15.15 3.00 12.15
C ALA A 37 -15.86 1.67 11.80
N ASP A 38 -15.19 0.52 11.97
CA ASP A 38 -15.69 -0.83 11.69
C ASP A 38 -16.13 -1.05 10.23
N SER A 39 -15.46 -0.39 9.29
CA SER A 39 -15.75 -0.55 7.88
C SER A 39 -15.33 -1.94 7.36
N THR A 40 -16.15 -2.49 6.47
CA THR A 40 -15.86 -3.77 5.77
C THR A 40 -15.39 -3.55 4.33
N ALA A 41 -15.54 -2.35 3.79
CA ALA A 41 -15.13 -2.01 2.43
C ALA A 41 -14.60 -0.58 2.36
N VAL A 42 -13.38 -0.42 1.82
CA VAL A 42 -12.69 0.88 1.74
C VAL A 42 -12.09 1.09 0.35
N PRO A 43 -12.82 1.74 -0.59
CA PRO A 43 -12.25 2.28 -1.81
C PRO A 43 -11.32 3.46 -1.53
N VAL A 44 -10.12 3.41 -2.13
CA VAL A 44 -9.08 4.46 -2.08
C VAL A 44 -8.75 4.88 -3.49
N GLU A 45 -8.86 6.16 -3.82
CA GLU A 45 -8.45 6.72 -5.11
C GLU A 45 -7.45 7.85 -4.92
N ILE A 46 -6.39 7.83 -5.71
CA ILE A 46 -5.45 8.95 -5.78
C ILE A 46 -5.23 9.42 -7.22
N ARG A 47 -4.96 10.74 -7.38
CA ARG A 47 -4.53 11.34 -8.64
C ARG A 47 -3.26 12.17 -8.42
N ALA A 48 -2.40 12.22 -9.43
CA ALA A 48 -1.10 12.89 -9.36
C ALA A 48 -0.29 12.51 -8.11
N GLY A 49 -0.21 11.19 -7.79
CA GLY A 49 0.50 10.71 -6.60
C GLY A 49 -0.15 11.07 -5.26
N GLY A 50 -1.41 11.53 -5.26
CA GLY A 50 -2.14 12.01 -4.08
C GLY A 50 -2.04 13.51 -3.85
N THR A 51 -1.35 14.26 -4.72
CA THR A 51 -1.21 15.72 -4.56
C THR A 51 -2.43 16.49 -5.07
N SER A 52 -3.09 16.03 -6.13
CA SER A 52 -4.30 16.67 -6.67
C SER A 52 -5.58 16.12 -6.07
N LEU A 53 -5.63 14.83 -5.77
CA LEU A 53 -6.78 14.18 -5.15
C LEU A 53 -6.35 12.97 -4.35
N ILE A 54 -6.88 12.87 -3.14
CA ILE A 54 -7.02 11.64 -2.37
C ILE A 54 -8.51 11.51 -2.05
N ARG A 55 -9.12 10.37 -2.38
CA ARG A 55 -10.49 10.05 -2.01
C ARG A 55 -10.49 8.71 -1.28
N ILE A 56 -11.03 8.70 -0.08
CA ILE A 56 -11.23 7.49 0.71
C ILE A 56 -12.71 7.45 1.09
N THR A 57 -13.34 6.34 0.78
CA THR A 57 -14.73 6.07 1.15
C THR A 57 -14.74 4.85 2.04
N ASP A 58 -15.56 4.84 3.05
CA ASP A 58 -15.82 3.70 3.90
C ASP A 58 -17.34 3.48 4.06
N ASN A 59 -17.71 2.30 4.48
CA ASN A 59 -19.07 1.93 4.86
C ASN A 59 -19.19 1.70 6.37
N GLY A 60 -18.41 2.45 7.16
CA GLY A 60 -18.40 2.39 8.62
C GLY A 60 -19.58 3.12 9.25
N CYS A 61 -19.52 3.33 10.56
CA CYS A 61 -20.60 3.91 11.36
C CYS A 61 -20.99 5.36 11.01
N GLY A 62 -20.17 6.07 10.21
CA GLY A 62 -20.38 7.49 9.89
C GLY A 62 -20.08 8.42 11.06
N ILE A 63 -20.37 9.73 10.86
CA ILE A 63 -20.19 10.79 11.86
C ILE A 63 -21.52 11.54 12.00
N PRO A 64 -22.06 11.69 13.22
CA PRO A 64 -23.27 12.48 13.46
C PRO A 64 -23.09 13.93 13.01
N LYS A 65 -24.16 14.56 12.47
CA LYS A 65 -24.11 15.92 11.92
C LYS A 65 -23.51 16.94 12.90
N GLU A 66 -23.85 16.81 14.18
CA GLU A 66 -23.42 17.69 15.27
C GLU A 66 -21.92 17.56 15.57
N GLU A 67 -21.32 16.42 15.24
CA GLU A 67 -19.91 16.13 15.48
C GLU A 67 -19.01 16.39 14.28
N VAL A 68 -19.59 16.67 13.10
CA VAL A 68 -18.82 16.84 11.85
C VAL A 68 -17.82 18.00 11.95
N SER A 69 -18.23 19.17 12.43
CA SER A 69 -17.33 20.30 12.62
C SER A 69 -16.31 20.06 13.74
N LEU A 70 -16.72 19.35 14.81
CA LEU A 70 -15.85 19.00 15.93
C LEU A 70 -14.71 18.08 15.50
N ALA A 71 -14.95 17.18 14.54
CA ALA A 71 -13.94 16.26 14.02
C ALA A 71 -12.73 16.97 13.38
N PHE A 72 -12.89 18.25 12.98
CA PHE A 72 -11.81 19.09 12.44
C PHE A 72 -11.15 20.00 13.47
N LEU A 73 -11.57 19.95 14.72
CA LEU A 73 -10.91 20.66 15.81
C LEU A 73 -9.69 19.85 16.28
N ARG A 74 -8.67 20.56 16.73
CA ARG A 74 -7.51 19.93 17.35
C ARG A 74 -7.85 19.29 18.68
N HIS A 75 -7.24 18.15 18.92
CA HIS A 75 -7.44 17.36 20.15
C HIS A 75 -8.89 16.85 20.34
N ALA A 76 -9.71 16.89 19.27
CA ALA A 76 -11.02 16.27 19.25
C ALA A 76 -10.90 14.79 18.82
N THR A 77 -11.30 13.89 19.71
CA THR A 77 -11.27 12.44 19.44
C THR A 77 -12.39 11.74 20.20
N SER A 78 -13.00 10.74 19.56
CA SER A 78 -13.97 9.84 20.21
C SER A 78 -13.30 8.61 20.85
N LYS A 79 -11.98 8.42 20.64
CA LYS A 79 -11.27 7.15 20.90
C LYS A 79 -10.62 7.07 22.28
N ILE A 80 -10.33 8.21 22.91
CA ILE A 80 -9.77 8.31 24.26
C ILE A 80 -10.49 9.41 25.04
N LYS A 81 -10.71 9.18 26.31
CA LYS A 81 -11.36 10.16 27.22
C LYS A 81 -10.45 10.55 28.39
N ARG A 82 -9.52 9.70 28.78
CA ARG A 82 -8.63 9.88 29.93
C ARG A 82 -7.19 9.54 29.55
N ALA A 83 -6.23 10.05 30.33
CA ALA A 83 -4.81 9.76 30.12
C ALA A 83 -4.48 8.26 30.29
N GLU A 84 -5.20 7.57 31.14
CA GLU A 84 -5.02 6.14 31.38
C GLU A 84 -5.36 5.30 30.14
N ASP A 85 -6.30 5.77 29.30
CA ASP A 85 -6.69 5.10 28.07
C ASP A 85 -5.51 4.98 27.08
N LEU A 86 -4.49 5.86 27.19
CA LEU A 86 -3.31 5.84 26.32
C LEU A 86 -2.49 4.55 26.41
N SER A 87 -2.52 3.87 27.55
CA SER A 87 -1.81 2.61 27.77
C SER A 87 -2.52 1.39 27.18
N SER A 88 -3.82 1.49 26.92
CA SER A 88 -4.68 0.38 26.46
C SER A 88 -5.28 0.61 25.06
N VAL A 89 -4.78 1.61 24.31
CA VAL A 89 -5.35 1.99 23.00
C VAL A 89 -5.20 0.86 21.99
N LEU A 90 -6.30 0.21 21.68
CA LEU A 90 -6.43 -0.77 20.60
C LEU A 90 -6.66 -0.10 19.23
N SER A 91 -7.28 1.10 19.20
CA SER A 91 -7.55 1.83 17.97
C SER A 91 -6.27 2.25 17.26
N LEU A 92 -6.27 2.21 15.92
CA LEU A 92 -5.11 2.57 15.10
C LEU A 92 -4.79 4.08 15.19
N GLY A 93 -5.82 4.96 15.26
CA GLY A 93 -5.70 6.40 15.45
C GLY A 93 -6.27 6.85 16.80
N PHE A 94 -5.63 7.81 17.53
CA PHE A 94 -6.16 8.31 18.80
C PHE A 94 -5.86 9.78 19.11
N ARG A 95 -4.99 10.46 18.33
CA ARG A 95 -4.47 11.80 18.67
C ARG A 95 -5.44 12.95 18.45
N GLY A 96 -6.51 12.77 17.63
CA GLY A 96 -7.46 13.84 17.34
C GLY A 96 -6.86 15.06 16.61
N GLU A 97 -5.78 14.86 15.82
CA GLU A 97 -5.08 15.95 15.14
C GLU A 97 -5.02 15.77 13.63
N ALA A 98 -5.32 14.55 13.12
CA ALA A 98 -5.11 14.20 11.72
C ALA A 98 -6.01 15.02 10.79
N LEU A 99 -7.34 15.08 11.03
CA LEU A 99 -8.27 15.80 10.17
C LEU A 99 -8.01 17.29 10.20
N ALA A 100 -7.77 17.89 11.38
CA ALA A 100 -7.39 19.28 11.52
C ALA A 100 -6.11 19.61 10.74
N SER A 101 -5.09 18.75 10.84
CA SER A 101 -3.82 18.91 10.12
C SER A 101 -3.97 18.80 8.61
N ILE A 102 -4.77 17.86 8.12
CA ILE A 102 -5.08 17.69 6.69
C ILE A 102 -5.80 18.94 6.18
N ALA A 103 -6.83 19.39 6.88
CA ALA A 103 -7.63 20.56 6.51
C ALA A 103 -6.79 21.86 6.47
N ALA A 104 -5.82 22.03 7.37
CA ALA A 104 -4.96 23.22 7.40
C ALA A 104 -4.08 23.37 6.14
N VAL A 105 -3.75 22.27 5.42
CA VAL A 105 -2.84 22.28 4.28
C VAL A 105 -3.45 21.84 2.96
N SER A 106 -4.77 21.64 2.92
CA SER A 106 -5.49 21.15 1.74
C SER A 106 -6.93 21.69 1.70
N ARG A 107 -7.67 21.32 0.65
CA ARG A 107 -9.11 21.51 0.55
C ARG A 107 -9.78 20.17 0.82
N VAL A 108 -10.57 20.11 1.89
CA VAL A 108 -11.23 18.88 2.32
C VAL A 108 -12.74 18.99 2.16
N GLU A 109 -13.31 17.92 1.63
CA GLU A 109 -14.74 17.69 1.59
C GLU A 109 -15.01 16.37 2.31
N LEU A 110 -15.78 16.43 3.39
CA LEU A 110 -16.25 15.27 4.14
C LEU A 110 -17.74 15.09 3.84
N ILE A 111 -18.12 13.88 3.46
CA ILE A 111 -19.50 13.47 3.24
C ILE A 111 -19.74 12.26 4.13
N THR A 112 -20.72 12.34 5.01
CA THR A 112 -20.94 11.27 5.98
C THR A 112 -22.41 11.11 6.33
N LYS A 113 -22.78 9.90 6.73
CA LYS A 113 -24.12 9.57 7.20
C LYS A 113 -24.04 8.41 8.20
N THR A 114 -24.75 8.52 9.32
CA THR A 114 -24.96 7.44 10.28
C THR A 114 -26.17 6.60 9.93
N SER A 115 -26.27 5.38 10.44
CA SER A 115 -27.43 4.48 10.24
C SER A 115 -28.76 5.10 10.71
N ASP A 116 -28.72 5.88 11.79
CA ASP A 116 -29.90 6.45 12.43
C ASP A 116 -30.41 7.72 11.76
N SER A 117 -29.64 8.30 10.82
CA SER A 117 -29.97 9.55 10.13
C SER A 117 -30.68 9.30 8.80
N LEU A 118 -31.69 10.09 8.47
CA LEU A 118 -32.36 10.04 7.16
C LEU A 118 -31.50 10.66 6.07
N THR A 119 -30.86 11.80 6.37
CA THR A 119 -29.97 12.54 5.46
C THR A 119 -28.55 12.49 5.96
N GLY A 120 -27.59 12.55 5.04
CA GLY A 120 -26.18 12.74 5.37
C GLY A 120 -25.80 14.20 5.38
N SER A 121 -24.55 14.46 5.77
CA SER A 121 -23.95 15.79 5.84
C SER A 121 -22.78 15.88 4.89
N ARG A 122 -22.67 17.00 4.17
CA ARG A 122 -21.49 17.40 3.41
C ARG A 122 -20.88 18.62 4.06
N TYR A 123 -19.64 18.49 4.51
CA TYR A 123 -18.86 19.55 5.14
C TYR A 123 -17.65 19.89 4.29
N ARG A 124 -17.42 21.18 4.07
CA ARG A 124 -16.28 21.67 3.30
C ARG A 124 -15.43 22.59 4.17
N ILE A 125 -14.12 22.38 4.12
CA ILE A 125 -13.12 23.18 4.84
C ILE A 125 -11.91 23.41 3.94
N GLU A 126 -11.41 24.63 3.87
CA GLU A 126 -10.29 25.01 3.01
C GLU A 126 -9.22 25.75 3.81
N GLY A 127 -8.02 25.17 3.90
CA GLY A 127 -6.90 25.78 4.65
C GLY A 127 -7.19 26.02 6.13
N GLY A 128 -8.10 25.23 6.72
CA GLY A 128 -8.54 25.36 8.10
C GLY A 128 -9.75 26.28 8.29
N ALA A 129 -10.24 26.94 7.24
CA ALA A 129 -11.45 27.77 7.31
C ALA A 129 -12.68 26.99 6.81
N GLU A 130 -13.76 27.00 7.59
CA GLU A 130 -15.02 26.38 7.21
C GLU A 130 -15.61 27.07 5.98
N ALA A 131 -16.00 26.25 4.99
CA ALA A 131 -16.59 26.73 3.73
C ALA A 131 -18.09 26.37 3.60
N GLY A 132 -18.61 25.54 4.49
CA GLY A 132 -20.04 25.24 4.58
C GLY A 132 -20.37 23.83 5.02
N LEU A 133 -21.55 23.67 5.61
CA LEU A 133 -22.20 22.42 5.98
C LEU A 133 -23.60 22.37 5.32
N GLU A 134 -23.85 21.31 4.56
CA GLU A 134 -25.10 21.11 3.85
C GLU A 134 -25.64 19.69 4.02
N GLU A 135 -26.95 19.50 3.93
CA GLU A 135 -27.53 18.15 3.92
C GLU A 135 -27.53 17.55 2.52
N VAL A 136 -27.22 16.26 2.44
CA VAL A 136 -27.13 15.54 1.18
C VAL A 136 -27.68 14.11 1.30
N GLY A 137 -28.21 13.58 0.20
CA GLY A 137 -28.64 12.18 0.11
C GLY A 137 -27.45 11.29 -0.22
N VAL A 138 -26.97 10.51 0.76
CA VAL A 138 -25.82 9.61 0.60
C VAL A 138 -26.05 8.31 1.38
N PRO A 139 -25.37 7.21 0.99
CA PRO A 139 -25.37 5.98 1.77
C PRO A 139 -24.67 6.19 3.13
N GLU A 140 -24.88 5.24 4.03
CA GLU A 140 -24.18 5.13 5.31
C GLU A 140 -22.67 4.99 5.12
N GLY A 141 -21.88 5.55 6.06
CA GLY A 141 -20.43 5.59 6.05
C GLY A 141 -19.87 6.98 5.85
N THR A 142 -18.57 7.07 5.52
CA THR A 142 -17.88 8.34 5.34
C THR A 142 -17.08 8.37 4.04
N THR A 143 -17.13 9.50 3.34
CA THR A 143 -16.27 9.80 2.20
C THR A 143 -15.47 11.05 2.49
N LEU A 144 -14.16 10.95 2.43
CA LEU A 144 -13.23 12.06 2.54
C LEU A 144 -12.55 12.30 1.19
N LEU A 145 -12.66 13.55 0.70
CA LEU A 145 -11.96 14.04 -0.49
C LEU A 145 -10.97 15.11 -0.05
N VAL A 146 -9.70 14.86 -0.27
CA VAL A 146 -8.61 15.81 -0.01
C VAL A 146 -8.06 16.25 -1.35
N ARG A 147 -8.16 17.55 -1.64
CA ARG A 147 -7.76 18.16 -2.91
C ARG A 147 -6.63 19.15 -2.68
N ASP A 148 -5.80 19.32 -3.71
CA ASP A 148 -4.78 20.36 -3.81
C ASP A 148 -3.85 20.42 -2.59
N LEU A 149 -3.30 19.26 -2.21
CA LEU A 149 -2.39 19.15 -1.07
C LEU A 149 -1.24 20.17 -1.17
N PHE A 150 -0.99 20.88 -0.07
CA PHE A 150 0.03 21.93 0.06
C PHE A 150 -0.16 23.14 -0.87
N TYR A 151 -1.40 23.45 -1.29
CA TYR A 151 -1.67 24.61 -2.12
C TYR A 151 -1.30 25.93 -1.43
N ASN A 152 -1.44 25.99 -0.11
CA ASN A 152 -1.15 27.14 0.75
C ASN A 152 0.21 27.07 1.47
N THR A 153 1.01 26.03 1.19
CA THR A 153 2.35 25.80 1.76
C THR A 153 3.35 25.43 0.67
N PRO A 154 3.71 26.39 -0.23
CA PRO A 154 4.50 26.12 -1.43
C PRO A 154 5.90 25.57 -1.13
N ALA A 155 6.49 25.94 0.01
CA ALA A 155 7.77 25.36 0.44
C ALA A 155 7.68 23.85 0.61
N ARG A 156 6.62 23.34 1.29
CA ARG A 156 6.41 21.89 1.46
C ARG A 156 6.12 21.20 0.14
N LYS A 157 5.32 21.81 -0.74
CA LYS A 157 5.05 21.26 -2.07
C LYS A 157 6.32 21.01 -2.87
N LYS A 158 7.35 21.82 -2.70
CA LYS A 158 8.66 21.65 -3.37
C LYS A 158 9.46 20.44 -2.86
N PHE A 159 9.22 19.98 -1.63
CA PHE A 159 9.90 18.80 -1.06
C PHE A 159 9.28 17.47 -1.50
N LEU A 160 8.09 17.49 -2.09
CA LEU A 160 7.47 16.29 -2.62
C LEU A 160 8.29 15.72 -3.77
N LYS A 161 8.33 14.40 -3.84
CA LYS A 161 8.95 13.68 -4.96
C LYS A 161 8.04 13.74 -6.21
N GLN A 162 8.52 13.15 -7.28
CA GLN A 162 7.71 12.98 -8.49
C GLN A 162 6.39 12.23 -8.17
N PRO A 163 5.28 12.54 -8.86
CA PRO A 163 3.98 11.91 -8.61
C PRO A 163 4.00 10.38 -8.65
N ALA A 164 4.85 9.79 -9.51
CA ALA A 164 5.03 8.35 -9.58
C ALA A 164 5.61 7.78 -8.28
N THR A 165 6.60 8.47 -7.69
CA THR A 165 7.26 8.08 -6.44
C THR A 165 6.32 8.24 -5.25
N GLU A 166 5.61 9.39 -5.14
CA GLU A 166 4.63 9.60 -4.07
C GLU A 166 3.48 8.57 -4.15
N GLY A 167 3.01 8.28 -5.36
CA GLY A 167 2.03 7.22 -5.58
C GLY A 167 2.55 5.81 -5.25
N GLY A 168 3.86 5.59 -5.32
CA GLY A 168 4.51 4.36 -4.86
C GLY A 168 4.48 4.22 -3.34
N TYR A 169 4.74 5.31 -2.59
CA TYR A 169 4.63 5.30 -1.12
C TYR A 169 3.18 5.05 -0.64
N VAL A 170 2.19 5.64 -1.34
CA VAL A 170 0.78 5.37 -1.05
C VAL A 170 0.45 3.91 -1.29
N GLN A 171 0.89 3.35 -2.43
CA GLN A 171 0.64 1.95 -2.79
C GLN A 171 1.25 0.99 -1.76
N ASP A 172 2.53 1.19 -1.38
CA ASP A 172 3.22 0.38 -0.37
C ASP A 172 2.46 0.38 0.97
N PHE A 173 1.89 1.52 1.36
CA PHE A 173 1.11 1.61 2.58
C PHE A 173 -0.25 0.90 2.45
N VAL A 174 -0.99 1.11 1.35
CA VAL A 174 -2.28 0.43 1.11
C VAL A 174 -2.10 -1.10 1.07
N GLU A 175 -1.03 -1.59 0.43
CA GLU A 175 -0.69 -3.02 0.41
C GLU A 175 -0.43 -3.56 1.83
N LYS A 176 0.26 -2.82 2.70
CA LYS A 176 0.48 -3.21 4.09
C LYS A 176 -0.81 -3.25 4.90
N ILE A 177 -1.69 -2.27 4.72
CA ILE A 177 -3.02 -2.30 5.38
C ILE A 177 -3.84 -3.48 4.89
N ALA A 178 -3.83 -3.77 3.58
CA ALA A 178 -4.53 -4.93 3.04
C ALA A 178 -4.01 -6.25 3.64
N LEU A 179 -2.70 -6.38 3.79
CA LEU A 179 -2.09 -7.55 4.44
C LEU A 179 -2.39 -7.60 5.96
N SER A 180 -2.56 -6.45 6.62
CA SER A 180 -2.89 -6.36 8.03
C SER A 180 -4.35 -6.74 8.34
N ARG A 181 -5.28 -6.42 7.41
CA ARG A 181 -6.73 -6.57 7.58
C ARG A 181 -7.33 -7.35 6.41
N PRO A 182 -7.13 -8.69 6.39
CA PRO A 182 -7.71 -9.54 5.36
C PRO A 182 -9.25 -9.63 5.41
N ASP A 183 -9.85 -9.16 6.47
CA ASP A 183 -11.28 -9.03 6.71
C ASP A 183 -11.93 -7.83 5.98
N ILE A 184 -11.13 -6.88 5.47
CA ILE A 184 -11.61 -5.67 4.81
C ILE A 184 -11.38 -5.75 3.30
N SER A 185 -12.42 -5.43 2.53
CA SER A 185 -12.30 -5.25 1.08
C SER A 185 -11.70 -3.88 0.77
N ILE A 186 -10.47 -3.86 0.28
CA ILE A 186 -9.77 -2.63 -0.12
C ILE A 186 -9.67 -2.58 -1.63
N ARG A 187 -10.15 -1.50 -2.24
CA ARG A 187 -10.01 -1.23 -3.66
C ARG A 187 -9.18 0.01 -3.89
N TYR A 188 -7.96 -0.16 -4.41
CA TYR A 188 -7.05 0.95 -4.66
C TYR A 188 -6.99 1.32 -6.14
N LEU A 189 -7.29 2.61 -6.44
CA LEU A 189 -7.27 3.19 -7.78
C LEU A 189 -6.18 4.28 -7.86
N LYS A 190 -5.32 4.18 -8.84
CA LYS A 190 -4.25 5.14 -9.12
C LYS A 190 -4.45 5.74 -10.51
N GLY A 191 -4.79 7.04 -10.56
CA GLY A 191 -5.06 7.71 -11.82
C GLY A 191 -6.22 7.12 -12.63
N GLY A 192 -7.23 6.55 -11.95
CA GLY A 192 -8.39 5.90 -12.57
C GLY A 192 -8.22 4.41 -12.85
N SER A 193 -6.99 3.87 -12.80
CA SER A 193 -6.74 2.43 -12.98
C SER A 193 -6.78 1.69 -11.65
N SER A 194 -7.41 0.51 -11.60
CA SER A 194 -7.43 -0.35 -10.42
C SER A 194 -6.08 -1.06 -10.29
N VAL A 195 -5.38 -0.85 -9.17
CA VAL A 195 -4.06 -1.43 -8.87
C VAL A 195 -4.18 -2.62 -7.93
N LEU A 196 -5.07 -2.53 -6.92
CA LEU A 196 -5.31 -3.58 -5.94
C LEU A 196 -6.82 -3.69 -5.68
N HIS A 197 -7.31 -4.92 -5.51
CA HIS A 197 -8.68 -5.16 -5.08
C HIS A 197 -8.75 -6.44 -4.24
N THR A 198 -8.88 -6.31 -2.92
CA THR A 198 -9.05 -7.42 -1.99
C THR A 198 -10.53 -7.71 -1.73
N SER A 199 -10.84 -8.96 -1.47
CA SER A 199 -12.24 -9.41 -1.30
C SER A 199 -12.80 -9.22 0.11
N GLY A 200 -11.93 -9.05 1.14
CA GLY A 200 -12.37 -9.02 2.54
C GLY A 200 -12.85 -10.39 3.08
N ASN A 201 -12.34 -11.48 2.51
CA ASN A 201 -12.77 -12.86 2.82
C ASN A 201 -11.93 -13.51 3.93
N HIS A 202 -11.17 -12.77 4.71
CA HIS A 202 -10.24 -13.25 5.74
C HIS A 202 -9.08 -14.13 5.19
N ASN A 203 -8.92 -14.23 3.86
CA ASN A 203 -7.88 -15.05 3.27
C ASN A 203 -6.62 -14.23 2.95
N LEU A 204 -5.67 -14.24 3.87
CA LEU A 204 -4.38 -13.54 3.70
C LEU A 204 -3.59 -14.06 2.48
N LYS A 205 -3.71 -15.35 2.13
CA LYS A 205 -3.02 -15.94 0.99
C LYS A 205 -3.47 -15.34 -0.35
N ASP A 206 -4.76 -15.02 -0.48
CA ASP A 206 -5.32 -14.38 -1.68
C ASP A 206 -4.75 -12.97 -1.85
N ILE A 207 -4.58 -12.23 -0.76
CA ILE A 207 -3.99 -10.89 -0.76
C ILE A 207 -2.51 -10.97 -1.15
N ILE A 208 -1.77 -11.92 -0.58
CA ILE A 208 -0.36 -12.16 -0.95
C ILE A 208 -0.26 -12.51 -2.44
N TYR A 209 -1.19 -13.31 -2.97
CA TYR A 209 -1.24 -13.64 -4.40
C TYR A 209 -1.45 -12.39 -5.28
N GLN A 210 -2.34 -11.50 -4.89
CA GLN A 210 -2.63 -10.29 -5.66
C GLN A 210 -1.45 -9.29 -5.67
N ILE A 211 -0.73 -9.17 -4.54
CA ILE A 211 0.38 -8.23 -4.39
C ILE A 211 1.68 -8.79 -4.99
N TYR A 212 2.00 -10.05 -4.72
CA TYR A 212 3.32 -10.63 -5.01
C TYR A 212 3.31 -11.68 -6.13
N GLY A 213 2.12 -12.10 -6.59
CA GLY A 213 1.95 -13.00 -7.72
C GLY A 213 2.05 -14.48 -7.39
N ARG A 214 1.86 -15.30 -8.44
CA ARG A 214 1.71 -16.75 -8.33
C ARG A 214 2.98 -17.48 -7.84
N GLU A 215 4.14 -17.07 -8.35
CA GLU A 215 5.43 -17.73 -8.05
C GLU A 215 5.74 -17.71 -6.55
N LEU A 216 5.59 -16.55 -5.92
CA LEU A 216 5.80 -16.41 -4.48
C LEU A 216 4.75 -17.20 -3.69
N THR A 217 3.47 -17.08 -4.06
CA THR A 217 2.37 -17.71 -3.34
C THR A 217 2.42 -19.25 -3.38
N ALA A 218 2.97 -19.84 -4.44
CA ALA A 218 3.16 -21.27 -4.55
C ALA A 218 4.22 -21.81 -3.56
N ASN A 219 5.08 -20.94 -3.05
CA ASN A 219 6.16 -21.28 -2.12
C ASN A 219 5.88 -20.85 -0.67
N LEU A 220 4.64 -20.47 -0.35
CA LEU A 220 4.24 -20.08 1.00
C LEU A 220 4.16 -21.30 1.93
N ILE A 221 4.64 -21.10 3.14
CA ILE A 221 4.52 -22.01 4.27
C ILE A 221 3.66 -21.31 5.32
N PRO A 222 2.53 -21.87 5.76
CA PRO A 222 1.73 -21.31 6.83
C PRO A 222 2.47 -21.40 8.16
N VAL A 223 2.28 -20.41 8.99
CA VAL A 223 2.76 -20.36 10.39
C VAL A 223 1.55 -20.12 11.27
N GLU A 224 1.32 -20.99 12.24
CA GLU A 224 0.26 -20.84 13.24
C GLU A 224 0.75 -21.47 14.55
N VAL A 225 1.27 -20.62 15.45
CA VAL A 225 1.90 -21.06 16.70
C VAL A 225 1.46 -20.15 17.84
N THR A 226 1.15 -20.75 18.98
CA THR A 226 0.93 -20.03 20.24
C THR A 226 2.02 -20.42 21.21
N GLN A 227 2.85 -19.46 21.62
CA GLN A 227 3.93 -19.68 22.57
C GLN A 227 3.83 -18.68 23.73
N GLY A 228 3.40 -19.17 24.89
CA GLY A 228 3.15 -18.33 26.04
C GLY A 228 2.13 -17.21 25.75
N PRO A 229 2.47 -15.93 25.98
CA PRO A 229 1.56 -14.81 25.75
C PRO A 229 1.53 -14.32 24.29
N VAL A 230 2.22 -15.01 23.37
CA VAL A 230 2.37 -14.58 21.97
C VAL A 230 1.69 -15.59 21.05
N GLN A 231 0.73 -15.12 20.28
CA GLN A 231 0.16 -15.87 19.18
C GLN A 231 0.74 -15.34 17.87
N ILE A 232 1.24 -16.23 17.02
CA ILE A 232 1.84 -15.91 15.72
C ILE A 232 1.10 -16.67 14.65
N SER A 233 0.60 -15.94 13.64
CA SER A 233 -0.06 -16.51 12.48
C SER A 233 0.43 -15.83 11.20
N GLY A 234 0.22 -16.48 10.05
CA GLY A 234 0.56 -15.89 8.75
C GLY A 234 1.32 -16.83 7.83
N TYR A 235 2.22 -16.26 7.06
CA TYR A 235 2.98 -17.00 6.05
C TYR A 235 4.44 -16.57 6.01
N ILE A 236 5.31 -17.56 5.81
CA ILE A 236 6.70 -17.40 5.41
C ILE A 236 6.91 -18.06 4.05
N CYS A 237 8.07 -17.86 3.42
CA CYS A 237 8.33 -18.46 2.11
C CYS A 237 9.46 -19.48 2.18
N LYS A 238 9.43 -20.50 1.30
CA LYS A 238 10.55 -21.40 1.12
C LYS A 238 11.82 -20.61 0.77
N PRO A 239 13.02 -21.01 1.23
CA PRO A 239 14.27 -20.28 1.02
C PRO A 239 14.62 -20.00 -0.43
N ILE A 240 14.08 -20.77 -1.36
CA ILE A 240 14.30 -20.61 -2.81
C ILE A 240 13.81 -19.23 -3.33
N VAL A 241 12.87 -18.58 -2.64
CA VAL A 241 12.28 -17.29 -3.04
C VAL A 241 12.90 -16.11 -2.27
N ALA A 242 14.14 -16.25 -1.81
CA ALA A 242 14.85 -15.22 -1.05
C ALA A 242 15.03 -13.91 -1.84
N ARG A 243 15.00 -12.79 -1.14
CA ARG A 243 15.13 -11.43 -1.68
C ARG A 243 16.51 -10.83 -1.37
N SER A 244 16.89 -9.79 -2.11
CA SER A 244 18.15 -9.06 -1.88
C SER A 244 18.06 -7.99 -0.81
N ASN A 245 16.86 -7.69 -0.30
CA ASN A 245 16.62 -6.70 0.73
C ASN A 245 15.47 -7.11 1.68
N ARG A 246 15.32 -6.40 2.80
CA ARG A 246 14.30 -6.65 3.84
C ARG A 246 12.91 -6.09 3.54
N THR A 247 12.64 -5.58 2.35
CA THR A 247 11.35 -4.93 2.04
C THR A 247 10.17 -5.89 2.09
N CYS A 248 10.44 -7.20 1.97
CA CYS A 248 9.43 -8.25 2.02
C CYS A 248 9.33 -8.95 3.39
N GLU A 249 10.06 -8.48 4.41
CA GLU A 249 9.85 -8.87 5.79
C GLU A 249 8.76 -8.00 6.40
N THR A 250 7.53 -8.45 6.34
CA THR A 250 6.36 -7.71 6.82
C THR A 250 5.80 -8.42 8.04
N TYR A 251 5.61 -7.68 9.14
CA TYR A 251 4.96 -8.22 10.33
C TYR A 251 4.11 -7.15 11.00
N PHE A 252 3.06 -7.62 11.67
CA PHE A 252 2.06 -6.82 12.33
C PHE A 252 1.97 -7.23 13.79
N ILE A 253 1.79 -6.27 14.68
CA ILE A 253 1.49 -6.51 16.09
C ILE A 253 0.10 -5.91 16.38
N ASN A 254 -0.84 -6.74 16.81
CA ASN A 254 -2.22 -6.36 17.08
C ASN A 254 -2.82 -5.54 15.92
N GLY A 255 -2.60 -5.99 14.67
CA GLY A 255 -3.07 -5.32 13.45
C GLY A 255 -2.24 -4.11 13.00
N ARG A 256 -1.21 -3.68 13.72
CA ARG A 256 -0.34 -2.55 13.34
C ARG A 256 0.89 -3.01 12.60
N TYR A 257 1.20 -2.39 11.47
CA TYR A 257 2.48 -2.56 10.79
C TYR A 257 3.62 -1.97 11.61
N ILE A 258 4.63 -2.77 11.90
CA ILE A 258 5.75 -2.40 12.76
C ILE A 258 7.07 -2.75 12.09
N LYS A 259 8.10 -1.97 12.39
CA LYS A 259 9.49 -2.27 12.11
C LYS A 259 10.22 -2.44 13.44
N ASN A 260 10.71 -3.63 13.72
CA ASN A 260 11.43 -3.89 14.95
C ASN A 260 12.66 -4.77 14.67
N PRO A 261 13.88 -4.31 15.03
CA PRO A 261 15.11 -5.04 14.77
C PRO A 261 15.17 -6.41 15.42
N LEU A 262 14.52 -6.57 16.59
CA LEU A 262 14.51 -7.83 17.34
C LEU A 262 13.72 -8.91 16.59
N ILE A 263 12.55 -8.57 16.04
CA ILE A 263 11.72 -9.49 15.24
C ILE A 263 12.45 -9.85 13.93
N SER A 264 12.98 -8.86 13.20
CA SER A 264 13.77 -9.11 12.00
C SER A 264 14.95 -10.03 12.27
N LYS A 265 15.68 -9.81 13.40
CA LYS A 265 16.79 -10.67 13.79
C LYS A 265 16.34 -12.10 14.08
N ALA A 266 15.22 -12.29 14.77
CA ALA A 266 14.68 -13.63 15.05
C ALA A 266 14.31 -14.38 13.76
N ILE A 267 13.65 -13.71 12.82
CA ILE A 267 13.32 -14.27 11.50
C ILE A 267 14.60 -14.64 10.72
N GLU A 268 15.54 -13.71 10.59
CA GLU A 268 16.78 -13.92 9.85
C GLU A 268 17.64 -15.04 10.46
N GLU A 269 17.68 -15.14 11.80
CA GLU A 269 18.42 -16.19 12.51
C GLU A 269 17.80 -17.58 12.26
N ALA A 270 16.46 -17.68 12.26
CA ALA A 270 15.76 -18.93 11.93
C ALA A 270 16.02 -19.38 10.47
N TYR A 271 16.14 -18.42 9.55
CA TYR A 271 16.46 -18.71 8.15
C TYR A 271 17.94 -18.91 7.86
N ARG A 272 18.84 -18.58 8.79
CA ARG A 272 20.30 -18.61 8.59
C ARG A 272 20.84 -19.92 8.03
N PRO A 273 20.37 -21.12 8.45
CA PRO A 273 20.86 -22.39 7.89
C PRO A 273 20.49 -22.59 6.43
N PHE A 274 19.47 -21.90 5.93
CA PHE A 274 18.84 -22.13 4.63
C PHE A 274 19.13 -21.04 3.61
N LEU A 275 19.62 -19.86 4.03
CA LEU A 275 19.84 -18.71 3.16
C LEU A 275 21.32 -18.38 2.99
N MET A 276 21.68 -17.97 1.78
CA MET A 276 23.00 -17.38 1.51
C MET A 276 23.15 -16.03 2.21
N LYS A 277 24.39 -15.61 2.46
CA LYS A 277 24.69 -14.26 2.98
C LYS A 277 24.03 -13.18 2.12
N HIS A 278 23.48 -12.14 2.76
CA HIS A 278 22.79 -11.01 2.12
C HIS A 278 21.52 -11.39 1.34
N LYS A 279 20.93 -12.52 1.66
CA LYS A 279 19.57 -12.87 1.23
C LYS A 279 18.63 -12.81 2.43
N PHE A 280 17.42 -12.29 2.17
CA PHE A 280 16.40 -12.06 3.17
C PHE A 280 15.14 -12.85 2.80
N PRO A 281 14.42 -13.38 3.80
CA PRO A 281 13.21 -14.14 3.54
C PRO A 281 12.05 -13.23 3.14
N PHE A 282 11.02 -13.82 2.56
CA PHE A 282 9.70 -13.22 2.49
C PHE A 282 8.88 -13.70 3.69
N THR A 283 8.29 -12.77 4.42
CA THR A 283 7.41 -13.08 5.56
C THR A 283 6.24 -12.11 5.63
N VAL A 284 5.07 -12.63 5.98
CA VAL A 284 3.89 -11.86 6.39
C VAL A 284 3.36 -12.51 7.65
N LEU A 285 3.70 -11.93 8.81
CA LEU A 285 3.38 -12.49 10.12
C LEU A 285 2.51 -11.53 10.93
N HIS A 286 1.50 -12.07 11.57
CA HIS A 286 0.63 -11.40 12.53
C HIS A 286 0.97 -11.91 13.93
N LEU A 287 1.35 -11.01 14.81
CA LEU A 287 1.63 -11.27 16.21
C LEU A 287 0.51 -10.66 17.05
N THR A 288 -0.16 -11.49 17.82
CA THR A 288 -1.12 -11.03 18.84
C THR A 288 -0.44 -11.14 20.22
N ILE A 289 -0.31 -10.01 20.88
CA ILE A 289 0.42 -9.86 22.14
C ILE A 289 -0.42 -9.01 23.11
N ASP A 290 -0.42 -9.34 24.40
CA ASP A 290 -1.10 -8.53 25.40
C ASP A 290 -0.59 -7.08 25.38
N THR A 291 -1.53 -6.14 25.32
CA THR A 291 -1.23 -4.70 25.29
C THR A 291 -0.47 -4.20 26.50
N GLN A 292 -0.65 -4.84 27.66
CA GLN A 292 0.10 -4.50 28.87
C GLN A 292 1.60 -4.81 28.77
N SER A 293 1.99 -5.72 27.86
CA SER A 293 3.40 -6.10 27.61
C SER A 293 4.07 -5.23 26.54
N LEU A 294 3.35 -4.23 25.99
CA LEU A 294 3.78 -3.41 24.86
C LEU A 294 3.76 -1.93 25.25
N ASP A 295 4.80 -1.19 24.87
CA ASP A 295 4.77 0.26 24.81
C ASP A 295 4.76 0.69 23.32
N VAL A 296 3.62 1.17 22.86
CA VAL A 296 3.38 1.59 21.47
C VAL A 296 3.68 3.08 21.26
N ASN A 297 3.82 3.86 22.33
CA ASN A 297 3.97 5.32 22.27
C ASN A 297 5.43 5.77 22.16
N VAL A 298 6.24 5.07 21.37
CA VAL A 298 7.69 5.33 21.25
C VAL A 298 8.02 6.34 20.13
N HIS A 299 7.26 6.33 19.03
CA HIS A 299 7.55 7.15 17.84
C HIS A 299 6.27 7.81 17.29
N PRO A 300 6.34 9.07 16.77
CA PRO A 300 5.19 9.76 16.18
C PRO A 300 4.45 8.96 15.10
N ALA A 301 5.19 8.24 14.25
CA ALA A 301 4.61 7.39 13.19
C ALA A 301 4.08 6.04 13.71
N LYS A 302 4.22 5.73 15.02
CA LYS A 302 3.75 4.48 15.66
C LYS A 302 4.27 3.18 14.99
N MET A 303 5.39 3.24 14.28
CA MET A 303 5.99 2.09 13.61
C MET A 303 7.02 1.35 14.47
N GLU A 304 7.33 1.86 15.65
CA GLU A 304 8.24 1.25 16.61
C GLU A 304 7.50 0.90 17.90
N VAL A 305 7.78 -0.26 18.45
CA VAL A 305 7.21 -0.77 19.71
C VAL A 305 8.35 -1.21 20.60
N ARG A 306 8.25 -0.90 21.87
CA ARG A 306 9.11 -1.47 22.92
C ARG A 306 8.38 -2.61 23.61
N PHE A 307 9.08 -3.72 23.75
CA PHE A 307 8.61 -4.88 24.49
C PHE A 307 9.12 -4.80 25.95
N GLN A 308 8.28 -5.10 26.91
CA GLN A 308 8.75 -5.27 28.31
C GLN A 308 9.71 -6.47 28.39
N ASN A 309 9.44 -7.53 27.64
CA ASN A 309 10.22 -8.76 27.63
C ASN A 309 10.59 -9.16 26.19
N GLY A 310 11.63 -8.53 25.65
CA GLY A 310 12.06 -8.76 24.25
C GLY A 310 12.49 -10.19 23.97
N ASP A 311 13.08 -10.88 24.96
CA ASP A 311 13.57 -12.26 24.79
C ASP A 311 12.43 -13.25 24.54
N ILE A 312 11.29 -13.08 25.19
CA ILE A 312 10.11 -13.93 24.96
C ILE A 312 9.62 -13.78 23.52
N ILE A 313 9.55 -12.54 23.02
CA ILE A 313 9.13 -12.27 21.65
C ILE A 313 10.14 -12.83 20.64
N TYR A 314 11.43 -12.64 20.89
CA TYR A 314 12.49 -13.18 20.05
C TYR A 314 12.39 -14.72 19.94
N GLN A 315 12.29 -15.41 21.08
CA GLN A 315 12.18 -16.87 21.13
C GLN A 315 10.91 -17.36 20.44
N ALA A 316 9.77 -16.71 20.70
CA ALA A 316 8.50 -17.08 20.06
C ALA A 316 8.58 -17.00 18.54
N VAL A 317 9.09 -15.89 17.99
CA VAL A 317 9.23 -15.70 16.54
C VAL A 317 10.27 -16.67 15.96
N TYR A 318 11.42 -16.84 16.62
CA TYR A 318 12.47 -17.76 16.19
C TYR A 318 11.94 -19.20 16.08
N HIS A 319 11.28 -19.70 17.13
CA HIS A 319 10.73 -21.05 17.16
C HIS A 319 9.63 -21.26 16.14
N ALA A 320 8.67 -20.32 16.03
CA ALA A 320 7.58 -20.41 15.06
C ALA A 320 8.09 -20.49 13.61
N VAL A 321 9.08 -19.66 13.25
CA VAL A 321 9.66 -19.67 11.91
C VAL A 321 10.55 -20.92 11.70
N SER A 322 11.34 -21.30 12.69
CA SER A 322 12.23 -22.48 12.61
C SER A 322 11.42 -23.78 12.48
N GLU A 323 10.37 -23.96 13.27
CA GLU A 323 9.48 -25.11 13.23
C GLU A 323 8.80 -25.23 11.86
N ALA A 324 8.22 -24.15 11.36
CA ALA A 324 7.59 -24.12 10.03
C ALA A 324 8.56 -24.45 8.89
N LEU A 325 9.85 -24.10 9.02
CA LEU A 325 10.88 -24.45 8.04
C LEU A 325 11.29 -25.91 8.11
N HIS A 326 11.23 -26.55 9.28
CA HIS A 326 11.62 -27.96 9.46
C HIS A 326 10.50 -28.94 9.16
N GLU A 327 9.22 -28.56 9.38
CA GLU A 327 8.07 -29.43 9.11
C GLU A 327 7.80 -29.67 7.63
N LYS A 328 8.26 -28.80 6.75
CA LYS A 328 8.05 -28.90 5.31
C LYS A 328 9.33 -29.42 4.64
N GLU A 329 9.19 -30.44 3.80
CA GLU A 329 10.27 -30.82 2.88
C GLU A 329 10.61 -29.62 1.99
N LEU A 330 11.77 -28.99 2.26
CA LEU A 330 12.27 -27.84 1.51
C LEU A 330 12.85 -28.23 0.14
N ILE A 331 12.93 -29.54 -0.14
CA ILE A 331 13.40 -30.07 -1.41
C ILE A 331 12.34 -29.78 -2.48
N PRO A 332 12.69 -29.08 -3.55
CA PRO A 332 11.77 -28.93 -4.68
C PRO A 332 11.45 -30.33 -5.21
N GLU A 333 10.17 -30.72 -5.20
CA GLU A 333 9.74 -31.83 -6.05
C GLU A 333 10.03 -31.39 -7.49
N ILE A 334 11.12 -31.89 -8.05
CA ILE A 334 11.34 -31.87 -9.48
C ILE A 334 10.27 -32.84 -10.02
N SER A 335 9.09 -32.34 -10.35
CA SER A 335 8.24 -33.02 -11.30
C SER A 335 9.07 -33.09 -12.58
N LEU A 336 9.79 -34.18 -12.74
CA LEU A 336 10.14 -34.65 -14.07
C LEU A 336 8.75 -34.84 -14.73
N GLU A 337 8.24 -33.79 -15.36
CA GLU A 337 7.32 -34.00 -16.46
C GLU A 337 8.06 -35.00 -17.32
N LYS A 338 7.61 -36.23 -17.23
CA LYS A 338 7.88 -37.21 -18.24
C LYS A 338 7.37 -36.56 -19.52
N GLU A 339 8.20 -35.78 -20.21
CA GLU A 339 8.12 -35.70 -21.65
C GLU A 339 8.15 -37.16 -22.10
N GLY A 340 6.96 -37.75 -22.03
CA GLY A 340 6.72 -39.00 -22.67
C GLY A 340 7.11 -38.79 -24.12
N LEU A 341 8.25 -39.37 -24.50
CA LEU A 341 8.47 -39.76 -25.85
C LEU A 341 7.32 -40.70 -26.23
N SER A 342 6.13 -40.06 -26.39
CA SER A 342 5.03 -40.61 -27.14
C SER A 342 5.55 -40.64 -28.56
N ALA A 343 6.16 -41.75 -28.91
CA ALA A 343 6.30 -42.14 -30.30
C ALA A 343 4.91 -41.94 -30.92
N SER A 344 4.75 -40.91 -31.67
CA SER A 344 3.56 -40.60 -32.45
C SER A 344 3.42 -41.71 -33.49
N GLN A 345 2.73 -42.78 -33.11
CA GLN A 345 2.17 -43.67 -34.12
C GLN A 345 1.20 -42.79 -34.95
N PRO A 346 1.33 -42.77 -36.30
CA PRO A 346 0.42 -42.06 -37.14
C PRO A 346 -0.99 -42.62 -36.90
N LYS A 347 -1.85 -41.84 -36.25
CA LYS A 347 -3.26 -42.14 -36.15
C LYS A 347 -3.83 -42.13 -37.59
N LEU A 348 -4.18 -43.30 -38.10
CA LEU A 348 -5.02 -43.42 -39.27
C LEU A 348 -6.27 -42.55 -39.04
N PRO A 349 -6.73 -41.80 -40.07
CA PRO A 349 -7.92 -40.98 -39.95
C PRO A 349 -9.10 -41.86 -39.62
N VAL A 350 -9.61 -41.74 -38.39
CA VAL A 350 -10.90 -42.32 -38.02
C VAL A 350 -11.95 -41.65 -38.87
N ARG A 351 -12.57 -42.42 -39.77
CA ARG A 351 -13.71 -42.04 -40.55
C ARG A 351 -14.86 -41.72 -39.60
N GLU A 352 -15.13 -40.46 -39.36
CA GLU A 352 -16.25 -40.03 -38.56
C GLU A 352 -17.54 -40.52 -39.25
N THR A 353 -18.22 -41.43 -38.64
CA THR A 353 -19.59 -41.76 -39.03
C THR A 353 -20.46 -40.56 -38.78
N PRO A 354 -21.29 -40.12 -39.73
CA PRO A 354 -22.18 -38.98 -39.52
C PRO A 354 -23.04 -39.25 -38.30
N ARG A 355 -22.94 -38.44 -37.26
CA ARG A 355 -23.85 -38.45 -36.10
C ARG A 355 -25.26 -38.18 -36.62
N MET A 356 -26.17 -39.13 -36.41
CA MET A 356 -27.59 -38.84 -36.60
C MET A 356 -27.99 -37.73 -35.61
N PRO A 357 -28.63 -36.67 -36.09
CA PRO A 357 -29.08 -35.59 -35.23
C PRO A 357 -30.06 -36.13 -34.18
N GLU A 358 -29.88 -35.68 -32.92
CA GLU A 358 -30.77 -36.10 -31.83
C GLU A 358 -32.21 -35.63 -32.11
N PRO A 359 -33.23 -36.36 -31.62
CA PRO A 359 -34.65 -36.04 -31.89
C PRO A 359 -35.06 -34.62 -31.53
N PHE A 360 -34.27 -33.96 -30.73
CA PHE A 360 -34.49 -32.57 -30.30
C PHE A 360 -34.04 -31.54 -31.36
N GLU A 361 -32.96 -31.80 -32.10
CA GLU A 361 -32.46 -30.93 -33.13
C GLU A 361 -33.34 -30.97 -34.38
N THR A 362 -33.85 -32.13 -34.73
CA THR A 362 -34.80 -32.29 -35.82
C THR A 362 -36.12 -31.56 -35.61
N LYS A 363 -36.62 -31.49 -34.36
CA LYS A 363 -37.79 -30.68 -34.03
C LYS A 363 -37.56 -29.18 -34.13
N ARG A 364 -36.37 -28.72 -33.75
CA ARG A 364 -36.01 -27.30 -33.80
C ARG A 364 -35.80 -26.80 -35.22
N LEU A 365 -35.18 -27.61 -36.08
CA LEU A 365 -35.06 -27.32 -37.51
C LEU A 365 -36.40 -27.30 -38.21
N ALA A 366 -37.34 -28.24 -37.87
CA ALA A 366 -38.66 -28.27 -38.41
C ALA A 366 -39.56 -27.09 -37.97
N GLN A 367 -39.31 -26.51 -36.81
CA GLN A 367 -40.00 -25.30 -36.32
C GLN A 367 -39.48 -24.04 -37.04
N MET A 368 -38.18 -23.91 -37.32
CA MET A 368 -37.62 -22.78 -38.06
C MET A 368 -38.10 -22.67 -39.49
N VAL A 369 -38.51 -23.80 -40.09
CA VAL A 369 -39.03 -23.81 -41.49
C VAL A 369 -40.54 -23.50 -41.55
N LYS A 370 -41.24 -23.41 -40.41
CA LYS A 370 -42.71 -23.21 -40.36
C LYS A 370 -43.16 -21.84 -39.87
N GLU A 371 -42.29 -20.90 -39.55
CA GLU A 371 -42.71 -19.55 -39.23
C GLU A 371 -42.87 -18.73 -40.50
N PRO A 372 -44.05 -18.20 -40.78
CA PRO A 372 -44.26 -17.29 -41.90
C PRO A 372 -43.63 -15.94 -41.55
N GLU A 373 -42.93 -15.33 -42.50
CA GLU A 373 -42.36 -13.96 -42.39
C GLU A 373 -43.41 -12.99 -41.83
N SER A 374 -43.21 -12.56 -40.61
CA SER A 374 -44.03 -11.53 -40.00
C SER A 374 -43.67 -10.18 -40.56
N VAL A 375 -44.69 -9.37 -40.87
CA VAL A 375 -44.74 -8.06 -41.57
C VAL A 375 -43.94 -6.92 -40.87
N TYR A 376 -42.87 -7.20 -40.14
CA TYR A 376 -42.06 -6.18 -39.45
C TYR A 376 -40.72 -5.86 -40.10
N GLY A 377 -40.37 -6.49 -41.23
CA GLY A 377 -39.10 -6.29 -41.96
C GLY A 377 -39.01 -5.13 -42.96
N ALA A 378 -40.11 -4.40 -43.20
CA ALA A 378 -40.16 -3.48 -44.38
C ALA A 378 -39.90 -1.99 -44.04
N ARG A 379 -39.37 -1.63 -42.85
CA ARG A 379 -39.17 -0.22 -42.48
C ARG A 379 -37.75 0.16 -41.98
N MET A 380 -36.79 -0.73 -42.04
CA MET A 380 -35.39 -0.42 -41.63
C MET A 380 -34.32 -0.75 -42.71
N ALA A 381 -34.69 -0.92 -43.95
CA ALA A 381 -33.74 -1.23 -45.04
C ALA A 381 -33.15 0.02 -45.79
N SER A 382 -33.30 1.24 -45.23
CA SER A 382 -32.84 2.45 -45.90
C SER A 382 -31.76 3.26 -45.21
N GLN A 383 -31.07 2.71 -44.21
CA GLN A 383 -29.92 3.37 -43.55
C GLN A 383 -28.84 2.38 -43.12
N ILE A 384 -28.24 1.65 -44.05
CA ILE A 384 -26.95 1.00 -43.86
C ILE A 384 -25.96 1.67 -44.79
N PRO A 385 -24.93 2.37 -44.35
CA PRO A 385 -23.85 2.84 -45.22
C PRO A 385 -23.06 1.64 -45.71
N GLU A 386 -22.82 1.61 -47.02
CA GLU A 386 -22.00 0.62 -47.69
C GLU A 386 -20.60 0.56 -47.07
N ILE A 387 -20.20 -0.62 -46.65
CA ILE A 387 -18.82 -0.93 -46.26
C ILE A 387 -18.05 -1.12 -47.58
N PRO A 388 -16.98 -0.34 -47.85
CA PRO A 388 -16.18 -0.54 -49.04
C PRO A 388 -15.44 -1.88 -48.98
N GLU A 389 -15.48 -2.62 -50.08
CA GLU A 389 -14.73 -3.86 -50.30
C GLU A 389 -13.22 -3.65 -50.13
N PRO A 390 -12.49 -4.64 -49.59
CA PRO A 390 -11.02 -4.55 -49.49
C PRO A 390 -10.39 -4.62 -50.88
N PRO A 391 -9.36 -3.79 -51.18
CA PRO A 391 -8.68 -3.80 -52.47
C PRO A 391 -7.90 -5.11 -52.66
N LYS A 392 -8.02 -5.65 -53.86
CA LYS A 392 -7.30 -6.81 -54.35
C LYS A 392 -5.79 -6.57 -54.27
N SER A 393 -5.09 -7.62 -53.87
CA SER A 393 -3.66 -7.80 -53.82
C SER A 393 -2.89 -7.07 -54.95
N GLN A 394 -2.02 -6.14 -54.56
CA GLN A 394 -0.94 -5.62 -55.39
C GLN A 394 0.42 -6.16 -54.90
N GLU A 395 1.27 -6.37 -55.91
CA GLU A 395 2.59 -6.99 -55.86
C GLU A 395 3.59 -6.36 -54.85
N PRO A 396 4.67 -7.05 -54.48
CA PRO A 396 5.60 -6.59 -53.45
C PRO A 396 6.41 -5.38 -53.91
N LEU A 397 6.32 -4.29 -53.17
CA LEU A 397 7.16 -3.10 -53.32
C LEU A 397 8.60 -3.39 -52.91
N LYS A 398 9.53 -3.04 -53.81
CA LYS A 398 10.98 -3.07 -53.62
C LYS A 398 11.42 -2.24 -52.38
N GLU A 399 12.42 -2.75 -51.70
CA GLU A 399 13.14 -2.05 -50.63
C GLU A 399 13.72 -0.70 -51.12
N PRO A 400 13.69 0.39 -50.32
CA PRO A 400 14.37 1.62 -50.68
C PRO A 400 15.88 1.50 -50.44
N GLU A 401 16.65 1.77 -51.49
CA GLU A 401 18.11 1.88 -51.52
C GLU A 401 18.60 3.01 -50.57
N VAL A 402 19.61 2.72 -49.78
CA VAL A 402 20.36 3.65 -48.93
C VAL A 402 21.22 4.53 -49.84
N PRO A 403 21.14 5.88 -49.80
CA PRO A 403 22.04 6.73 -50.55
C PRO A 403 23.45 6.69 -50.02
N LYS A 404 24.42 6.31 -50.87
CA LYS A 404 25.85 6.41 -50.66
C LYS A 404 26.24 7.88 -50.59
N GLN A 405 26.78 8.35 -49.50
CA GLN A 405 27.45 9.64 -49.40
C GLN A 405 28.80 9.58 -50.09
N SER A 406 28.96 10.46 -51.09
CA SER A 406 30.19 10.79 -51.77
C SER A 406 31.15 11.52 -50.84
N GLY A 407 32.44 11.15 -50.93
CA GLY A 407 33.51 11.71 -50.15
C GLY A 407 33.83 13.18 -50.45
N PHE A 408 34.23 13.88 -49.44
CA PHE A 408 35.08 15.09 -49.56
C PHE A 408 36.28 14.95 -48.64
N SER A 409 37.44 14.91 -49.25
CA SER A 409 38.75 15.04 -48.66
C SER A 409 39.05 16.51 -48.39
N ALA A 410 39.50 16.85 -47.21
CA ALA A 410 40.32 18.04 -46.94
C ALA A 410 41.18 17.85 -45.72
N GLU A 411 42.39 18.25 -45.81
CA GLU A 411 43.57 18.12 -44.98
C GLU A 411 43.51 18.89 -43.65
N PRO A 412 44.51 18.67 -42.72
CA PRO A 412 44.46 19.06 -41.32
C PRO A 412 45.11 20.43 -41.06
N ALA A 413 44.54 21.17 -40.12
CA ALA A 413 45.19 22.32 -39.50
C ALA A 413 45.01 22.29 -37.97
N ASN A 414 46.06 21.91 -37.35
CA ASN A 414 46.83 22.50 -36.26
C ASN A 414 46.16 23.10 -35.00
N ALA A 415 46.70 22.65 -33.86
CA ALA A 415 46.94 23.33 -32.58
C ALA A 415 45.76 23.38 -31.56
N GLY A 416 45.82 22.50 -30.59
CA GLY A 416 46.27 22.87 -29.24
C GLY A 416 45.22 23.51 -28.37
N GLN A 417 44.58 22.69 -27.52
CA GLN A 417 44.45 22.98 -26.09
C GLN A 417 43.80 21.80 -25.38
N THR A 418 44.59 21.10 -24.60
CA THR A 418 44.19 20.06 -23.63
C THR A 418 43.62 20.74 -22.39
N GLU A 419 42.32 20.71 -22.23
CA GLU A 419 41.72 20.95 -20.91
C GLU A 419 41.67 19.62 -20.14
N ARG A 420 42.51 19.58 -19.07
CA ARG A 420 42.53 18.54 -18.05
C ARG A 420 41.23 18.59 -17.25
N PHE A 421 40.44 17.58 -17.33
CA PHE A 421 39.43 17.27 -16.31
C PHE A 421 40.14 16.89 -15.00
N GLN A 422 40.04 17.74 -14.00
CA GLN A 422 40.45 17.44 -12.62
C GLN A 422 39.47 16.46 -11.99
N GLN A 423 40.01 15.36 -11.46
CA GLN A 423 39.32 14.46 -10.55
C GLN A 423 38.98 15.15 -9.24
N PRO A 424 37.83 14.88 -8.58
CA PRO A 424 37.52 15.42 -7.27
C PRO A 424 38.35 14.72 -6.19
N GLU A 425 38.91 15.55 -5.31
CA GLU A 425 39.77 15.23 -4.19
C GLU A 425 39.14 14.28 -3.19
N THR A 426 39.92 13.30 -2.78
CA THR A 426 39.68 12.38 -1.66
C THR A 426 39.57 13.15 -0.35
N PHE A 427 38.45 12.95 0.38
CA PHE A 427 38.30 13.42 1.76
C PHE A 427 39.39 12.85 2.66
N ARG A 428 40.25 13.69 3.18
CA ARG A 428 41.20 13.39 4.28
C ARG A 428 40.42 13.30 5.59
N GLN A 429 40.68 12.24 6.33
CA GLN A 429 40.29 12.10 7.73
C GLN A 429 40.99 13.17 8.59
N PRO A 430 40.31 13.82 9.58
CA PRO A 430 41.02 14.68 10.53
C PRO A 430 41.78 13.88 11.56
N GLU A 431 43.03 14.28 11.76
CA GLU A 431 43.98 13.77 12.75
C GLU A 431 43.48 13.89 14.19
N SER A 432 43.88 12.95 15.00
CA SER A 432 43.70 12.84 16.44
C SER A 432 44.18 14.10 17.21
N VAL A 433 43.24 14.73 17.91
CA VAL A 433 43.58 15.79 18.91
C VAL A 433 43.90 15.11 20.24
N LYS A 434 45.08 15.48 20.76
CA LYS A 434 45.66 15.05 22.04
C LYS A 434 44.75 15.44 23.22
N LYS A 435 44.67 14.51 24.17
CA LYS A 435 44.19 14.73 25.53
C LYS A 435 44.95 15.83 26.21
N THR A 436 44.28 16.82 26.75
CA THR A 436 44.58 17.48 28.03
C THR A 436 43.40 18.38 28.43
N ASP A 437 43.00 18.16 29.63
CA ASP A 437 42.31 18.99 30.62
C ASP A 437 41.03 18.40 31.17
N MET A 438 41.23 17.83 32.36
CA MET A 438 40.20 17.42 33.32
C MET A 438 39.40 18.65 33.76
N VAL A 439 38.12 18.69 33.44
CA VAL A 439 37.15 19.56 34.08
C VAL A 439 36.38 18.71 35.10
N LYS A 440 36.47 19.12 36.36
CA LYS A 440 35.83 18.53 37.52
C LYS A 440 34.30 18.45 37.34
N GLN A 441 33.74 17.28 37.63
CA GLN A 441 32.29 17.09 37.80
C GLN A 441 31.80 17.83 39.04
N PRO A 442 30.61 18.43 39.05
CA PRO A 442 29.97 18.96 40.26
C PRO A 442 29.37 17.81 41.09
N GLU A 443 29.58 17.90 42.40
CA GLU A 443 29.05 16.98 43.43
C GLU A 443 27.50 17.00 43.45
N PRO A 444 26.84 15.87 43.77
CA PRO A 444 25.39 15.83 43.96
C PRO A 444 24.97 16.54 45.26
N PRO A 445 23.77 17.15 45.30
CA PRO A 445 23.28 17.85 46.48
C PRO A 445 23.02 16.88 47.64
N LYS A 446 23.47 17.27 48.87
CA LYS A 446 23.23 16.57 50.11
C LYS A 446 21.74 16.53 50.43
N GLN A 447 21.26 15.35 50.77
CA GLN A 447 19.93 15.15 51.37
C GLN A 447 19.84 15.93 52.71
N MET A 448 18.83 16.77 52.85
CA MET A 448 18.41 17.34 54.11
C MET A 448 17.60 16.29 54.87
N GLU A 449 18.11 15.87 56.01
CA GLU A 449 17.33 15.15 57.02
C GLU A 449 16.31 16.12 57.61
N LEU A 450 15.04 15.76 57.53
CA LEU A 450 13.97 16.36 58.34
C LEU A 450 13.92 15.65 59.70
N PHE A 451 14.24 16.40 60.72
CA PHE A 451 13.95 16.06 62.12
C PHE A 451 12.54 16.56 62.46
N ASP A 452 11.81 15.69 63.19
CA ASP A 452 10.55 15.81 63.98
C ASP A 452 9.27 16.16 63.21
#